data_24364c1160c6e2af90b792a9978ce3b5
#
_entry.id   24364c1160c6e2af90b792a9978ce3b5
#
_cell.length_a   1.000
_cell.length_b   1.000
_cell.length_c   1.000
_cell.angle_alpha   90.00
_cell.angle_beta   90.00
_cell.angle_gamma   90.00
#
_symmetry.space_group_name_H-M   'P 1'
#
loop_
_entity.id
_entity.type
_entity.pdbx_description
1 polymer ?
#
loop_
_entity_poly.entity_id
_entity_poly.type
_entity_poly.pdbx_seq_one_letter_code
_entity_poly.pdbx_strand_id
1 'polypeptide(L)'
;HEEREHMFKILKFIINRGGKVKVDAIKAAPADPKDLGDCLKKLLGHEVENSKLIDQLTDLAHKEKDWAALNFAQWFVKEQVEEETLFGNLLDKYVLATTKKEGNANLYEFDRDVAKAPQETAVPQEEKF
;
A
#
# COMPACT_ATOMS: atom_id res chain seq x y z
N HIS A 1 3.00 2.18 -10.17
CA HIS A 1 2.45 1.29 -11.21
C HIS A 1 1.47 0.28 -10.60
N GLU A 2 1.77 -0.22 -9.44
CA GLU A 2 1.07 -1.28 -8.70
C GLU A 2 -0.29 -0.84 -8.18
N GLU A 3 -0.42 0.31 -7.54
CA GLU A 3 -1.69 0.88 -7.09
C GLU A 3 -2.76 0.96 -8.20
N ARG A 4 -2.31 1.22 -9.42
CA ARG A 4 -3.19 1.22 -10.58
C ARG A 4 -3.71 -0.19 -10.89
N GLU A 5 -2.88 -1.20 -10.71
CA GLU A 5 -3.26 -2.61 -10.92
C GLU A 5 -4.21 -3.08 -9.82
N HIS A 6 -3.97 -2.69 -8.57
CA HIS A 6 -4.89 -2.90 -7.45
C HIS A 6 -6.27 -2.32 -7.74
N MET A 7 -6.32 -1.08 -8.20
CA MET A 7 -7.57 -0.45 -8.63
C MET A 7 -8.27 -1.26 -9.72
N PHE A 8 -7.56 -1.66 -10.79
CA PHE A 8 -8.17 -2.45 -11.87
C PHE A 8 -8.63 -3.83 -11.41
N LYS A 9 -7.92 -4.47 -10.47
CA LYS A 9 -8.32 -5.73 -9.87
C LYS A 9 -9.69 -5.60 -9.18
N ILE A 10 -9.88 -4.54 -8.39
CA ILE A 10 -11.16 -4.24 -7.74
C ILE A 10 -12.26 -3.98 -8.77
N LEU A 11 -12.00 -3.13 -9.78
CA LEU A 11 -12.99 -2.81 -10.82
C LEU A 11 -13.44 -4.05 -11.58
N LYS A 12 -12.48 -4.91 -11.98
CA LYS A 12 -12.78 -6.19 -12.66
C LYS A 12 -13.62 -7.11 -11.78
N PHE A 13 -13.28 -7.23 -10.49
CA PHE A 13 -14.05 -8.06 -9.57
C PHE A 13 -15.51 -7.61 -9.49
N ILE A 14 -15.77 -6.31 -9.35
CA ILE A 14 -17.13 -5.74 -9.31
C ILE A 14 -17.89 -6.06 -10.60
N ILE A 15 -17.26 -5.84 -11.77
CA ILE A 15 -17.88 -6.07 -13.08
C ILE A 15 -18.20 -7.55 -13.28
N ASN A 16 -17.25 -8.44 -12.96
CA ASN A 16 -17.42 -9.89 -13.10
C ASN A 16 -18.53 -10.45 -12.23
N ARG A 17 -18.85 -9.76 -11.13
CA ARG A 17 -19.96 -10.07 -10.23
C ARG A 17 -21.28 -9.45 -10.65
N GLY A 18 -21.35 -8.79 -11.82
CA GLY A 18 -22.53 -8.10 -12.32
C GLY A 18 -22.80 -6.74 -11.65
N GLY A 19 -21.86 -6.25 -10.86
CA GLY A 19 -21.92 -4.95 -10.21
C GLY A 19 -21.69 -3.80 -11.19
N LYS A 20 -22.08 -2.60 -10.78
CA LYS A 20 -21.81 -1.37 -11.51
C LYS A 20 -20.70 -0.59 -10.80
N VAL A 21 -19.64 -0.28 -11.53
CA VAL A 21 -18.58 0.57 -11.03
C VAL A 21 -19.04 2.02 -11.04
N LYS A 22 -18.87 2.71 -9.91
CA LYS A 22 -19.01 4.15 -9.78
C LYS A 22 -17.69 4.70 -9.26
N VAL A 23 -17.08 5.57 -10.03
CA VAL A 23 -15.87 6.30 -9.62
C VAL A 23 -16.30 7.72 -9.29
N ASP A 24 -16.19 8.09 -8.02
CA ASP A 24 -16.43 9.44 -7.56
C ASP A 24 -15.24 10.36 -7.88
N ALA A 25 -15.38 11.66 -7.65
CA ALA A 25 -14.32 12.63 -7.84
C ALA A 25 -13.10 12.29 -6.96
N ILE A 26 -11.93 12.28 -7.55
CA ILE A 26 -10.67 12.11 -6.82
C ILE A 26 -10.37 13.40 -6.08
N LYS A 27 -10.10 13.31 -4.79
CA LYS A 27 -9.71 14.46 -3.97
C LYS A 27 -8.39 15.04 -4.49
N ALA A 28 -8.22 16.36 -4.33
CA ALA A 28 -6.93 16.99 -4.61
C ALA A 28 -5.81 16.34 -3.79
N ALA A 29 -4.62 16.28 -4.37
CA ALA A 29 -3.45 15.81 -3.66
C ALA A 29 -3.25 16.60 -2.36
N PRO A 30 -2.82 15.96 -1.26
CA PRO A 30 -2.49 16.66 -0.04
C PRO A 30 -1.32 17.62 -0.27
N ALA A 31 -1.10 18.55 0.66
CA ALA A 31 0.05 19.46 0.60
C ALA A 31 1.37 18.66 0.56
N ASP A 32 2.35 19.23 -0.15
CA ASP A 32 3.67 18.64 -0.26
C ASP A 32 4.26 18.31 1.13
N PRO A 33 5.01 17.23 1.26
CA PRO A 33 5.70 16.90 2.49
C PRO A 33 6.76 17.94 2.80
N LYS A 34 7.00 18.22 4.08
CA LYS A 34 7.97 19.21 4.54
C LYS A 34 9.42 18.75 4.31
N ASP A 35 9.64 17.46 4.46
CA ASP A 35 10.92 16.78 4.30
C ASP A 35 10.69 15.30 4.03
N LEU A 36 11.78 14.55 3.83
CA LEU A 36 11.71 13.10 3.55
C LEU A 36 11.08 12.32 4.72
N GLY A 37 11.35 12.69 5.96
CA GLY A 37 10.76 12.05 7.13
C GLY A 37 9.24 12.26 7.20
N ASP A 38 8.76 13.47 6.89
CA ASP A 38 7.33 13.75 6.78
C ASP A 38 6.70 12.99 5.61
N CYS A 39 7.42 12.86 4.49
CA CYS A 39 6.99 12.06 3.35
C CYS A 39 6.76 10.59 3.74
N LEU A 40 7.77 9.95 4.34
CA LEU A 40 7.68 8.55 4.75
C LEU A 40 6.58 8.30 5.78
N LYS A 41 6.39 9.22 6.74
CA LYS A 41 5.29 9.14 7.70
C LYS A 41 3.92 9.23 7.04
N LYS A 42 3.77 10.10 6.05
CA LYS A 42 2.52 10.25 5.28
C LYS A 42 2.24 9.00 4.45
N LEU A 43 3.25 8.44 3.80
CA LEU A 43 3.12 7.20 3.04
C LEU A 43 2.67 6.05 3.94
N LEU A 44 3.37 5.80 5.06
CA LEU A 44 2.95 4.79 6.03
C LEU A 44 1.54 5.05 6.55
N GLY A 45 1.19 6.31 6.83
CA GLY A 45 -0.14 6.67 7.27
C GLY A 45 -1.23 6.34 6.24
N HIS A 46 -0.94 6.50 4.94
CA HIS A 46 -1.85 6.12 3.86
C HIS A 46 -2.05 4.60 3.81
N GLU A 47 -0.98 3.81 3.95
CA GLU A 47 -1.11 2.35 3.94
C GLU A 47 -1.92 1.85 5.15
N VAL A 48 -1.71 2.42 6.33
CA VAL A 48 -2.54 2.11 7.51
C VAL A 48 -4.02 2.45 7.29
N GLU A 49 -4.34 3.54 6.58
CA GLU A 49 -5.74 3.87 6.23
C GLU A 49 -6.29 2.91 5.17
N ASN A 50 -5.49 2.52 4.17
CA ASN A 50 -5.88 1.49 3.20
C ASN A 50 -6.17 0.16 3.88
N SER A 51 -5.32 -0.28 4.81
CA SER A 51 -5.54 -1.50 5.60
C SER A 51 -6.88 -1.48 6.33
N LYS A 52 -7.23 -0.36 6.96
CA LYS A 52 -8.55 -0.22 7.62
C LYS A 52 -9.72 -0.39 6.66
N LEU A 53 -9.61 0.14 5.43
CA LEU A 53 -10.64 -0.02 4.41
C LEU A 53 -10.75 -1.47 3.93
N ILE A 54 -9.61 -2.15 3.75
CA ILE A 54 -9.55 -3.56 3.38
C ILE A 54 -10.12 -4.45 4.50
N ASP A 55 -9.82 -4.15 5.76
CA ASP A 55 -10.37 -4.85 6.91
C ASP A 55 -11.90 -4.69 6.98
N GLN A 56 -12.42 -3.50 6.73
CA GLN A 56 -13.87 -3.26 6.67
C GLN A 56 -14.53 -4.06 5.54
N LEU A 57 -13.90 -4.12 4.36
CA LEU A 57 -14.39 -4.93 3.25
C LEU A 57 -14.39 -6.43 3.61
N THR A 58 -13.32 -6.90 4.23
CA THR A 58 -13.17 -8.29 4.65
C THR A 58 -14.22 -8.68 5.70
N ASP A 59 -14.44 -7.81 6.69
CA ASP A 59 -15.46 -8.00 7.73
C ASP A 59 -16.89 -8.00 7.13
N LEU A 60 -17.16 -7.10 6.20
CA LEU A 60 -18.45 -7.06 5.49
C LEU A 60 -18.67 -8.35 4.67
N ALA A 61 -17.68 -8.78 3.89
CA ALA A 61 -17.77 -10.00 3.10
C ALA A 61 -18.03 -11.22 3.99
N HIS A 62 -17.38 -11.30 5.15
CA HIS A 62 -17.59 -12.34 6.13
C HIS A 62 -19.02 -12.31 6.71
N LYS A 63 -19.52 -11.14 7.10
CA LYS A 63 -20.89 -10.95 7.64
C LYS A 63 -21.96 -11.37 6.65
N GLU A 64 -21.79 -10.99 5.39
CA GLU A 64 -22.70 -11.33 4.29
C GLU A 64 -22.54 -12.76 3.79
N LYS A 65 -21.55 -13.51 4.30
CA LYS A 65 -21.19 -14.84 3.85
C LYS A 65 -20.86 -14.91 2.35
N ASP A 66 -20.36 -13.80 1.80
CA ASP A 66 -19.85 -13.74 0.44
C ASP A 66 -18.40 -14.27 0.41
N TRP A 67 -18.27 -15.57 0.28
CA TRP A 67 -16.98 -16.25 0.32
C TRP A 67 -16.08 -15.87 -0.86
N ALA A 68 -16.66 -15.49 -1.99
CA ALA A 68 -15.89 -15.01 -3.13
C ALA A 68 -15.29 -13.61 -2.85
N ALA A 69 -16.08 -12.70 -2.28
CA ALA A 69 -15.59 -11.39 -1.86
C ALA A 69 -14.58 -11.52 -0.71
N LEU A 70 -14.80 -12.43 0.23
CA LEU A 70 -13.86 -12.69 1.31
C LEU A 70 -12.50 -13.17 0.78
N ASN A 71 -12.50 -14.18 -0.09
CA ASN A 71 -11.27 -14.69 -0.70
C ASN A 71 -10.55 -13.62 -1.53
N PHE A 72 -11.29 -12.78 -2.25
CA PHE A 72 -10.75 -11.66 -2.99
C PHE A 72 -10.11 -10.61 -2.05
N ALA A 73 -10.78 -10.24 -0.95
CA ALA A 73 -10.27 -9.28 0.01
C ALA A 73 -9.03 -9.78 0.76
N GLN A 74 -8.94 -11.09 1.05
CA GLN A 74 -7.77 -11.68 1.73
C GLN A 74 -6.46 -11.47 0.95
N TRP A 75 -6.50 -11.40 -0.37
CA TRP A 75 -5.33 -11.04 -1.16
C TRP A 75 -4.83 -9.64 -0.79
N PHE A 76 -5.74 -8.66 -0.71
CA PHE A 76 -5.38 -7.29 -0.31
C PHE A 76 -4.93 -7.20 1.14
N VAL A 77 -5.49 -8.00 2.06
CA VAL A 77 -5.01 -8.08 3.44
C VAL A 77 -3.52 -8.46 3.48
N LYS A 78 -3.13 -9.43 2.64
CA LYS A 78 -1.72 -9.85 2.54
C LYS A 78 -0.84 -8.72 1.98
N GLU A 79 -1.26 -8.07 0.90
CA GLU A 79 -0.53 -6.95 0.30
C GLU A 79 -0.33 -5.82 1.33
N GLN A 80 -1.36 -5.45 2.09
CA GLN A 80 -1.24 -4.40 3.08
C GLN A 80 -0.22 -4.72 4.19
N VAL A 81 -0.06 -5.98 4.57
CA VAL A 81 1.01 -6.38 5.51
C VAL A 81 2.39 -6.11 4.91
N GLU A 82 2.57 -6.36 3.62
CA GLU A 82 3.83 -6.13 2.91
C GLU A 82 4.09 -4.62 2.77
N GLU A 83 3.08 -3.82 2.39
CA GLU A 83 3.16 -2.37 2.25
C GLU A 83 3.47 -1.66 3.57
N GLU A 84 2.74 -1.96 4.64
CA GLU A 84 3.01 -1.38 5.95
C GLU A 84 4.41 -1.76 6.45
N THR A 85 4.84 -2.99 6.21
CA THR A 85 6.18 -3.45 6.56
C THR A 85 7.26 -2.68 5.78
N LEU A 86 7.05 -2.47 4.48
CA LEU A 86 7.98 -1.74 3.62
C LEU A 86 8.17 -0.30 4.11
N PHE A 87 7.08 0.45 4.23
CA PHE A 87 7.14 1.85 4.65
C PHE A 87 7.54 2.02 6.11
N GLY A 88 7.16 1.10 6.99
CA GLY A 88 7.64 1.04 8.38
C GLY A 88 9.16 0.88 8.45
N ASN A 89 9.71 -0.08 7.72
CA ASN A 89 11.15 -0.32 7.66
C ASN A 89 11.92 0.87 7.06
N LEU A 90 11.37 1.50 6.02
CA LEU A 90 11.99 2.70 5.43
C LEU A 90 12.01 3.86 6.41
N LEU A 91 10.92 4.08 7.15
CA LEU A 91 10.86 5.13 8.16
C LEU A 91 11.86 4.87 9.29
N ASP A 92 11.95 3.64 9.79
CA ASP A 92 12.89 3.26 10.86
C ASP A 92 14.35 3.46 10.41
N LYS A 93 14.69 3.04 9.20
CA LYS A 93 16.03 3.27 8.62
C LYS A 93 16.34 4.76 8.48
N TYR A 94 15.37 5.56 8.03
CA TYR A 94 15.54 7.00 7.93
C TYR A 94 15.78 7.63 9.31
N VAL A 95 15.01 7.25 10.33
CA VAL A 95 15.21 7.72 11.71
C VAL A 95 16.61 7.36 12.21
N LEU A 96 17.05 6.12 12.01
CA LEU A 96 18.40 5.68 12.39
C LEU A 96 19.51 6.48 11.66
N ALA A 97 19.32 6.74 10.37
CA ALA A 97 20.28 7.50 9.57
C ALA A 97 20.38 8.96 10.01
N THR A 98 19.28 9.55 10.49
CA THR A 98 19.24 10.98 10.86
C THR A 98 19.54 11.25 12.33
N THR A 99 19.45 10.26 13.21
CA THR A 99 19.73 10.40 14.65
C THR A 99 21.21 10.29 15.01
N LYS A 100 22.03 9.67 14.17
CA LYS A 100 23.48 9.57 14.38
C LYS A 100 24.19 10.83 13.91
N LYS A 101 25.14 11.33 14.73
CA LYS A 101 25.90 12.59 14.45
C LYS A 101 26.86 12.54 13.24
N GLU A 102 26.94 11.43 12.51
CA GLU A 102 27.86 11.25 11.38
C GLU A 102 27.32 11.72 10.02
N GLY A 103 26.24 12.45 10.01
CA GLY A 103 25.79 13.31 8.92
C GLY A 103 25.52 12.63 7.57
N ASN A 104 26.14 13.16 6.50
CA ASN A 104 25.84 12.81 5.11
C ASN A 104 26.14 11.35 4.70
N ALA A 105 27.06 10.66 5.37
CA ALA A 105 27.38 9.27 5.07
C ALA A 105 26.20 8.32 5.34
N ASN A 106 25.47 8.56 6.43
CA ASN A 106 24.30 7.73 6.80
C ASN A 106 23.11 7.93 5.84
N LEU A 107 22.91 9.15 5.35
CA LEU A 107 21.88 9.44 4.34
C LEU A 107 22.23 8.82 2.99
N TYR A 108 23.50 8.78 2.61
CA TYR A 108 23.94 8.10 1.40
C TYR A 108 23.72 6.58 1.49
N GLU A 109 24.01 5.97 2.63
CA GLU A 109 23.72 4.55 2.86
C GLU A 109 22.21 4.28 2.82
N PHE A 110 21.40 5.15 3.41
CA PHE A 110 19.94 5.07 3.34
C PHE A 110 19.45 5.12 1.89
N ASP A 111 19.90 6.10 1.10
CA ASP A 111 19.54 6.25 -0.32
C ASP A 111 19.91 5.00 -1.12
N ARG A 112 21.10 4.47 -0.90
CA ARG A 112 21.54 3.21 -1.52
C ARG A 112 20.69 2.02 -1.13
N ASP A 113 20.23 1.95 0.11
CA ASP A 113 19.37 0.87 0.61
C ASP A 113 17.95 0.98 0.06
N VAL A 114 17.42 2.20 -0.07
CA VAL A 114 16.13 2.45 -0.75
C VAL A 114 16.19 2.01 -2.21
N ALA A 115 17.28 2.32 -2.91
CA ALA A 115 17.47 1.90 -4.31
C ALA A 115 17.57 0.37 -4.49
N LYS A 116 17.88 -0.37 -3.43
CA LYS A 116 17.96 -1.85 -3.40
C LYS A 116 16.73 -2.50 -2.78
N ALA A 117 15.82 -1.70 -2.21
CA ALA A 117 14.56 -2.25 -1.71
C ALA A 117 13.89 -3.04 -2.84
N PRO A 118 13.25 -4.18 -2.55
CA PRO A 118 12.54 -4.93 -3.56
C PRO A 118 11.62 -3.95 -4.29
N GLN A 119 11.83 -3.79 -5.59
CA GLN A 119 10.80 -3.19 -6.41
C GLN A 119 9.63 -4.13 -6.29
N GLU A 120 8.50 -3.60 -5.88
CA GLU A 120 7.25 -4.30 -5.73
C GLU A 120 7.14 -5.38 -6.80
N THR A 121 7.04 -6.62 -6.36
CA THR A 121 7.03 -7.76 -7.27
C THR A 121 5.76 -7.68 -8.09
N ALA A 122 5.91 -7.54 -9.40
CA ALA A 122 4.80 -7.62 -10.31
C ALA A 122 3.93 -8.84 -9.96
N VAL A 123 2.65 -8.62 -9.75
CA VAL A 123 1.68 -9.68 -9.47
C VAL A 123 1.93 -10.83 -10.45
N PRO A 124 2.19 -12.06 -9.99
CA PRO A 124 2.36 -13.19 -10.89
C PRO A 124 1.14 -13.27 -11.82
N GLN A 125 1.37 -13.33 -13.14
CA GLN A 125 0.31 -13.34 -14.15
C GLN A 125 -0.60 -14.58 -14.09
N GLU A 126 -0.41 -15.47 -13.13
CA GLU A 126 -1.05 -16.79 -13.08
C GLU A 126 -2.37 -16.85 -12.30
N GLU A 127 -2.79 -15.82 -11.60
CA GLU A 127 -4.11 -15.79 -11.01
C GLU A 127 -5.15 -15.24 -12.00
N LYS A 128 -5.49 -16.06 -13.00
CA LYS A 128 -6.72 -15.89 -13.77
C LYS A 128 -7.90 -16.29 -12.89
N PHE A 129 -8.60 -15.33 -12.37
CA PHE A 129 -9.96 -15.50 -11.86
C PHE A 129 -10.95 -15.43 -13.00
#